data_75544f22d6d47e72adae0bf093bd6f3d
#
_entry.id   75544f22d6d47e72adae0bf093bd6f3d
#
_cell.length_a   1.000
_cell.length_b   1.000
_cell.length_c   1.000
_cell.angle_alpha   90.00
_cell.angle_beta   90.00
_cell.angle_gamma   90.00
#
_symmetry.space_group_name_H-M   'P 1'
#
loop_
_entity.id
_entity.type
_entity.pdbx_description
1 polymer ?
#
loop_
_entity_poly.entity_id
_entity_poly.type
_entity_poly.pdbx_seq_one_letter_code
_entity_poly.pdbx_strand_id
1 'polypeptide(L)'
;MRSNLALSALVLLAACGGSGPTVLENEAKDAATAATMQGWDRAFGAPRETIGRVNQFGYRATDYAADGPTFLAKGGPITLSQSDAKAPNTGTFEAAGATAAKIDRLVFTLSLTDAANAETAKKRFVEVLRGFLSQYGIDDEGGFGAITSEQSADGPIGGAPASIDVTKGADGRPIITVTFNRPTGTTPVFPDQGQADGNRA
;
A
#
# COMPACT_ATOMS: atom_id res chain seq x y z
N MET A 1 1.42 81.54 -16.87
CA MET A 1 0.34 80.57 -16.68
C MET A 1 0.42 79.48 -17.75
N ARG A 2 1.05 78.38 -17.50
CA ARG A 2 1.05 77.21 -18.38
C ARG A 2 1.19 76.01 -17.48
N SER A 3 0.08 75.22 -17.31
CA SER A 3 -0.01 73.98 -16.59
C SER A 3 0.61 72.88 -17.42
N ASN A 4 1.59 72.17 -16.84
CA ASN A 4 2.11 70.95 -17.40
C ASN A 4 1.47 69.78 -16.63
N LEU A 5 0.59 68.99 -17.30
CA LEU A 5 0.09 67.68 -16.85
C LEU A 5 1.18 66.66 -17.11
N ALA A 6 1.70 66.07 -16.04
CA ALA A 6 2.55 64.89 -16.11
C ALA A 6 1.67 63.66 -16.16
N LEU A 7 1.72 62.94 -17.28
CA LEU A 7 1.01 61.68 -17.51
C LEU A 7 1.90 60.57 -17.00
N SER A 8 1.58 60.02 -15.82
CA SER A 8 2.27 58.79 -15.25
C SER A 8 1.72 57.55 -15.90
N ALA A 9 2.52 56.93 -16.75
CA ALA A 9 2.22 55.61 -17.33
C ALA A 9 2.48 54.54 -16.29
N LEU A 10 1.40 53.89 -15.83
CA LEU A 10 1.46 52.70 -14.96
C LEU A 10 1.72 51.47 -15.83
N VAL A 11 2.95 50.95 -15.81
CA VAL A 11 3.29 49.70 -16.46
C VAL A 11 2.86 48.54 -15.54
N LEU A 12 1.75 47.90 -15.86
CA LEU A 12 1.32 46.63 -15.27
C LEU A 12 2.20 45.52 -15.84
N LEU A 13 3.19 45.05 -15.07
CA LEU A 13 3.88 43.79 -15.35
C LEU A 13 2.92 42.66 -15.03
N ALA A 14 2.26 42.10 -16.04
CA ALA A 14 1.60 40.84 -15.97
C ALA A 14 2.67 39.72 -15.91
N ALA A 15 3.05 39.33 -14.70
CA ALA A 15 3.84 38.12 -14.47
C ALA A 15 2.93 36.92 -14.70
N CYS A 16 2.81 36.44 -15.94
CA CYS A 16 2.31 35.11 -16.25
C CYS A 16 3.38 34.08 -15.83
N GLY A 17 3.52 33.88 -14.53
CA GLY A 17 4.17 32.68 -13.98
C GLY A 17 3.13 31.56 -13.99
N GLY A 18 3.23 30.64 -14.92
CA GLY A 18 2.51 29.38 -14.85
C GLY A 18 2.97 28.65 -13.59
N SER A 19 2.30 28.85 -12.46
CA SER A 19 2.50 28.04 -11.25
C SER A 19 1.96 26.66 -11.56
N GLY A 20 2.84 25.67 -11.64
CA GLY A 20 2.43 24.28 -11.62
C GLY A 20 1.53 24.00 -10.40
N PRO A 21 0.78 22.90 -10.39
CA PRO A 21 -0.13 22.59 -9.30
C PRO A 21 0.63 22.58 -7.97
N THR A 22 0.04 23.17 -6.96
CA THR A 22 0.59 23.20 -5.61
C THR A 22 0.56 21.81 -4.98
N VAL A 23 1.34 21.60 -3.92
CA VAL A 23 1.32 20.34 -3.16
C VAL A 23 -0.09 19.99 -2.72
N LEU A 24 -0.87 20.95 -2.23
CA LEU A 24 -2.26 20.77 -1.81
C LEU A 24 -3.19 20.36 -2.96
N GLU A 25 -3.00 20.93 -4.14
CA GLU A 25 -3.79 20.58 -5.34
C GLU A 25 -3.47 19.17 -5.80
N ASN A 26 -2.20 18.75 -5.75
CA ASN A 26 -1.80 17.38 -6.06
C ASN A 26 -2.38 16.40 -5.03
N GLU A 27 -2.31 16.72 -3.73
CA GLU A 27 -2.91 15.92 -2.67
C GLU A 27 -4.42 15.75 -2.82
N ALA A 28 -5.12 16.84 -3.14
CA ALA A 28 -6.56 16.80 -3.37
C ALA A 28 -6.93 15.95 -4.59
N LYS A 29 -6.15 16.03 -5.66
CA LYS A 29 -6.32 15.21 -6.85
C LYS A 29 -6.07 13.73 -6.58
N ASP A 30 -5.00 13.41 -5.84
CA ASP A 30 -4.68 12.04 -5.46
C ASP A 30 -5.78 11.44 -4.56
N ALA A 31 -6.26 12.21 -3.60
CA ALA A 31 -7.36 11.79 -2.73
C ALA A 31 -8.67 11.58 -3.52
N ALA A 32 -9.00 12.47 -4.46
CA ALA A 32 -10.17 12.33 -5.32
C ALA A 32 -10.06 11.08 -6.22
N THR A 33 -8.87 10.81 -6.75
CA THR A 33 -8.61 9.61 -7.56
C THR A 33 -8.74 8.35 -6.72
N ALA A 34 -8.13 8.31 -5.53
CA ALA A 34 -8.23 7.20 -4.60
C ALA A 34 -9.67 6.90 -4.17
N ALA A 35 -10.51 7.94 -4.01
CA ALA A 35 -11.91 7.78 -3.62
C ALA A 35 -12.76 7.03 -4.66
N THR A 36 -12.35 6.99 -5.92
CA THR A 36 -13.03 6.24 -6.99
C THR A 36 -12.62 4.77 -7.07
N MET A 37 -11.54 4.39 -6.38
CA MET A 37 -10.99 3.04 -6.39
C MET A 37 -11.47 2.24 -5.19
N GLN A 38 -11.53 0.92 -5.32
CA GLN A 38 -11.91 -0.01 -4.25
C GLN A 38 -10.96 -1.21 -4.21
N GLY A 39 -10.94 -1.90 -3.07
CA GLY A 39 -10.17 -3.12 -2.92
C GLY A 39 -8.71 -2.97 -3.30
N TRP A 40 -8.21 -3.94 -4.04
CA TRP A 40 -6.82 -3.97 -4.50
C TRP A 40 -6.48 -2.85 -5.48
N ASP A 41 -7.42 -2.39 -6.31
CA ASP A 41 -7.18 -1.26 -7.20
C ASP A 41 -6.80 0.00 -6.42
N ARG A 42 -7.42 0.22 -5.26
CA ARG A 42 -7.10 1.32 -4.36
C ARG A 42 -5.78 1.09 -3.65
N ALA A 43 -5.54 -0.13 -3.15
CA ALA A 43 -4.31 -0.47 -2.44
C ALA A 43 -3.05 -0.32 -3.31
N PHE A 44 -3.13 -0.65 -4.60
CA PHE A 44 -2.03 -0.50 -5.53
C PHE A 44 -2.03 0.84 -6.28
N GLY A 45 -3.20 1.45 -6.48
CA GLY A 45 -3.37 2.66 -7.28
C GLY A 45 -3.28 3.98 -6.50
N ALA A 46 -3.22 3.93 -5.17
CA ALA A 46 -3.12 5.10 -4.31
C ALA A 46 -1.91 4.99 -3.36
N PRO A 47 -0.64 5.08 -3.85
CA PRO A 47 0.56 4.78 -3.06
C PRO A 47 0.64 5.56 -1.76
N ARG A 48 0.37 6.86 -1.78
CA ARG A 48 0.43 7.72 -0.60
C ARG A 48 -0.57 7.28 0.49
N GLU A 49 -1.79 6.94 0.09
CA GLU A 49 -2.80 6.43 1.01
C GLU A 49 -2.37 5.09 1.58
N THR A 50 -1.84 4.20 0.75
CA THR A 50 -1.38 2.87 1.16
C THR A 50 -0.27 2.95 2.19
N ILE A 51 0.72 3.81 1.98
CA ILE A 51 1.76 4.06 2.97
C ILE A 51 1.17 4.62 4.27
N GLY A 52 0.25 5.57 4.18
CA GLY A 52 -0.45 6.13 5.34
C GLY A 52 -1.21 5.07 6.16
N ARG A 53 -1.89 4.13 5.48
CA ARG A 53 -2.61 3.03 6.11
C ARG A 53 -1.68 2.01 6.77
N VAL A 54 -0.59 1.64 6.11
CA VAL A 54 0.45 0.77 6.69
C VAL A 54 1.06 1.41 7.94
N ASN A 55 1.26 2.72 7.93
CA ASN A 55 1.81 3.46 9.06
C ASN A 55 0.91 3.45 10.30
N GLN A 56 -0.40 3.19 10.16
CA GLN A 56 -1.31 3.00 11.29
C GLN A 56 -0.97 1.74 12.12
N PHE A 57 -0.29 0.77 11.52
CA PHE A 57 0.22 -0.42 12.21
C PHE A 57 1.63 -0.22 12.81
N GLY A 58 2.17 1.01 12.75
CA GLY A 58 3.44 1.37 13.38
C GLY A 58 4.69 1.16 12.51
N TYR A 59 4.56 0.79 11.24
CA TYR A 59 5.71 0.54 10.35
C TYR A 59 6.57 1.77 10.08
N ARG A 60 6.02 2.98 10.17
CA ARG A 60 6.74 4.24 9.89
C ARG A 60 7.47 4.18 8.55
N ALA A 61 6.79 3.69 7.55
CA ALA A 61 7.34 3.57 6.22
C ALA A 61 7.68 4.96 5.67
N THR A 62 8.78 5.01 4.92
CA THR A 62 9.17 6.21 4.16
C THR A 62 8.12 6.55 3.11
N ASP A 63 8.17 7.76 2.58
CA ASP A 63 7.38 8.11 1.42
C ASP A 63 7.71 7.17 0.24
N TYR A 64 6.68 6.89 -0.58
CA TYR A 64 6.85 6.14 -1.81
C TYR A 64 7.50 7.03 -2.86
N ALA A 65 8.81 6.88 -3.04
CA ALA A 65 9.64 7.78 -3.83
C ALA A 65 10.59 7.02 -4.77
N ALA A 66 11.17 7.72 -5.73
CA ALA A 66 12.12 7.15 -6.65
C ALA A 66 13.37 6.61 -5.91
N ASP A 67 13.73 5.38 -6.23
CA ASP A 67 14.93 4.68 -5.78
C ASP A 67 15.58 3.99 -7.00
N GLY A 68 16.48 4.70 -7.66
CA GLY A 68 17.04 4.28 -8.94
C GLY A 68 15.97 4.18 -10.04
N PRO A 69 15.83 3.03 -10.72
CA PRO A 69 14.85 2.84 -11.79
C PRO A 69 13.43 2.53 -11.30
N THR A 70 13.22 2.38 -9.98
CA THR A 70 11.95 2.00 -9.36
C THR A 70 11.48 3.05 -8.38
N PHE A 71 10.25 2.88 -7.89
CA PHE A 71 9.71 3.59 -6.74
C PHE A 71 9.59 2.63 -5.59
N LEU A 72 9.95 3.09 -4.39
CA LEU A 72 10.08 2.26 -3.21
C LEU A 72 9.63 3.01 -1.95
N ALA A 73 9.01 2.27 -1.03
CA ALA A 73 8.83 2.67 0.36
C ALA A 73 9.21 1.50 1.25
N LYS A 74 9.89 1.77 2.36
CA LYS A 74 10.30 0.76 3.35
C LYS A 74 9.88 1.19 4.74
N GLY A 75 9.41 0.24 5.54
CA GLY A 75 8.95 0.48 6.90
C GLY A 75 9.33 -0.63 7.87
N GLY A 76 9.36 -0.28 9.13
CA GLY A 76 9.76 -1.16 10.21
C GLY A 76 11.24 -1.02 10.58
N PRO A 77 11.76 -1.90 11.47
CA PRO A 77 11.04 -3.02 12.08
C PRO A 77 10.04 -2.58 13.17
N ILE A 78 8.90 -3.26 13.24
CA ILE A 78 7.98 -3.18 14.36
C ILE A 78 8.09 -4.43 15.22
N THR A 79 7.96 -4.31 16.55
CA THR A 79 7.96 -5.46 17.44
C THR A 79 6.60 -6.14 17.43
N LEU A 80 6.56 -7.44 17.11
CA LEU A 80 5.34 -8.25 17.02
C LEU A 80 5.14 -9.18 18.21
N SER A 81 6.09 -9.25 19.13
CA SER A 81 5.93 -9.96 20.41
C SER A 81 6.39 -9.09 21.57
N GLN A 82 5.67 -9.15 22.69
CA GLN A 82 6.19 -8.60 23.96
C GLN A 82 7.19 -9.59 24.49
N SER A 83 8.46 -9.19 24.53
CA SER A 83 9.55 -10.07 24.90
C SER A 83 10.68 -9.25 25.48
N ASP A 84 11.29 -9.76 26.54
CA ASP A 84 12.56 -9.27 27.09
C ASP A 84 13.75 -9.75 26.27
N ALA A 85 13.52 -10.47 25.18
CA ALA A 85 14.56 -10.97 24.32
C ALA A 85 15.37 -9.83 23.72
N LYS A 86 16.70 -10.02 23.66
CA LYS A 86 17.61 -9.05 23.01
C LYS A 86 17.30 -8.84 21.54
N ALA A 87 16.68 -9.84 20.90
CA ALA A 87 16.23 -9.82 19.53
C ALA A 87 14.76 -10.27 19.46
N PRO A 88 13.78 -9.37 19.63
CA PRO A 88 12.36 -9.72 19.57
C PRO A 88 11.95 -10.05 18.15
N ASN A 89 10.83 -10.79 18.00
CA ASN A 89 10.20 -11.03 16.70
C ASN A 89 9.74 -9.71 16.09
N THR A 90 10.08 -9.47 14.84
CA THR A 90 9.83 -8.17 14.18
C THR A 90 9.15 -8.32 12.83
N GLY A 91 8.38 -7.30 12.48
CA GLY A 91 7.78 -7.16 11.15
C GLY A 91 8.39 -6.00 10.37
N THR A 92 8.59 -6.18 9.06
CA THR A 92 8.97 -5.12 8.13
C THR A 92 7.99 -5.04 6.97
N PHE A 93 8.00 -3.91 6.28
CA PHE A 93 7.15 -3.64 5.12
C PHE A 93 7.96 -3.05 3.97
N GLU A 94 7.60 -3.42 2.75
CA GLU A 94 8.11 -2.80 1.53
C GLU A 94 6.98 -2.65 0.50
N ALA A 95 6.92 -1.50 -0.16
CA ALA A 95 6.12 -1.28 -1.35
C ALA A 95 7.04 -0.92 -2.50
N ALA A 96 6.88 -1.57 -3.64
CA ALA A 96 7.70 -1.34 -4.83
C ALA A 96 6.84 -1.24 -6.08
N GLY A 97 7.31 -0.43 -7.07
CA GLY A 97 6.67 -0.33 -8.36
C GLY A 97 7.53 0.41 -9.39
N ALA A 98 7.09 0.39 -10.64
CA ALA A 98 7.80 1.01 -11.74
C ALA A 98 7.51 2.51 -11.88
N THR A 99 6.45 3.03 -11.26
CA THR A 99 6.02 4.44 -11.41
C THR A 99 5.58 5.04 -10.09
N ALA A 100 5.63 6.36 -9.97
CA ALA A 100 5.13 7.09 -8.80
C ALA A 100 3.62 6.90 -8.57
N ALA A 101 2.86 6.61 -9.61
CA ALA A 101 1.41 6.56 -9.57
C ALA A 101 0.86 5.21 -9.09
N LYS A 102 1.67 4.15 -9.09
CA LYS A 102 1.20 2.78 -8.80
C LYS A 102 2.26 1.96 -8.09
N ILE A 103 1.81 1.21 -7.11
CA ILE A 103 2.56 0.13 -6.49
C ILE A 103 2.31 -1.13 -7.34
N ASP A 104 3.34 -1.93 -7.56
CA ASP A 104 3.23 -3.22 -8.26
C ASP A 104 3.30 -4.38 -7.29
N ARG A 105 3.95 -4.19 -6.13
CA ARG A 105 4.16 -5.23 -5.12
C ARG A 105 4.14 -4.63 -3.71
N LEU A 106 3.42 -5.30 -2.81
CA LEU A 106 3.45 -5.07 -1.37
C LEU A 106 4.05 -6.29 -0.69
N VAL A 107 5.04 -6.09 0.16
CA VAL A 107 5.75 -7.16 0.88
C VAL A 107 5.70 -6.89 2.37
N PHE A 108 5.26 -7.88 3.13
CA PHE A 108 5.31 -7.89 4.59
C PHE A 108 6.19 -9.05 5.02
N THR A 109 7.15 -8.80 5.90
CA THR A 109 8.07 -9.84 6.36
C THR A 109 8.02 -9.95 7.88
N LEU A 110 7.91 -11.16 8.39
CA LEU A 110 8.02 -11.52 9.80
C LEU A 110 9.33 -12.26 10.03
N SER A 111 10.19 -11.73 10.90
CA SER A 111 11.41 -12.40 11.36
C SER A 111 11.19 -13.01 12.74
N LEU A 112 11.25 -14.35 12.84
CA LEU A 112 11.06 -15.10 14.08
C LEU A 112 12.41 -15.31 14.77
N THR A 113 12.88 -14.31 15.50
CA THR A 113 14.15 -14.31 16.22
C THR A 113 14.04 -14.79 17.67
N ASP A 114 12.84 -14.75 18.25
CA ASP A 114 12.51 -15.23 19.59
C ASP A 114 11.52 -16.39 19.50
N ALA A 115 12.03 -17.62 19.60
CA ALA A 115 11.24 -18.83 19.49
C ALA A 115 10.18 -18.97 20.59
N ALA A 116 10.43 -18.48 21.79
CA ALA A 116 9.49 -18.57 22.91
C ALA A 116 8.20 -17.78 22.65
N ASN A 117 8.28 -16.71 21.85
CA ASN A 117 7.16 -15.84 21.50
C ASN A 117 6.76 -15.93 20.02
N ALA A 118 7.23 -16.94 19.28
CA ALA A 118 6.97 -17.09 17.84
C ALA A 118 5.47 -17.19 17.52
N GLU A 119 4.71 -17.97 18.29
CA GLU A 119 3.25 -18.12 18.08
C GLU A 119 2.50 -16.79 18.27
N THR A 120 2.89 -16.01 19.28
CA THR A 120 2.31 -14.68 19.51
C THR A 120 2.63 -13.74 18.35
N ALA A 121 3.88 -13.77 17.85
CA ALA A 121 4.31 -12.94 16.73
C ALA A 121 3.57 -13.30 15.44
N LYS A 122 3.39 -14.60 15.13
CA LYS A 122 2.63 -15.07 13.97
C LYS A 122 1.17 -14.60 14.04
N LYS A 123 0.52 -14.73 15.19
CA LYS A 123 -0.87 -14.24 15.36
C LYS A 123 -0.97 -12.75 15.13
N ARG A 124 -0.09 -11.94 15.74
CA ARG A 124 -0.08 -10.49 15.55
C ARG A 124 0.24 -10.09 14.12
N PHE A 125 1.12 -10.81 13.46
CA PHE A 125 1.42 -10.56 12.05
C PHE A 125 0.19 -10.79 11.16
N VAL A 126 -0.54 -11.88 11.38
CA VAL A 126 -1.82 -12.14 10.69
C VAL A 126 -2.86 -11.06 11.00
N GLU A 127 -2.95 -10.59 12.25
CA GLU A 127 -3.85 -9.48 12.64
C GLU A 127 -3.50 -8.19 11.89
N VAL A 128 -2.21 -7.87 11.74
CA VAL A 128 -1.76 -6.72 10.96
C VAL A 128 -2.16 -6.84 9.50
N LEU A 129 -1.92 -8.01 8.87
CA LEU A 129 -2.29 -8.26 7.49
C LEU A 129 -3.81 -8.15 7.28
N ARG A 130 -4.61 -8.79 8.13
CA ARG A 130 -6.07 -8.69 8.09
C ARG A 130 -6.56 -7.27 8.31
N GLY A 131 -5.99 -6.58 9.29
CA GLY A 131 -6.29 -5.18 9.56
C GLY A 131 -5.98 -4.29 8.35
N PHE A 132 -4.87 -4.51 7.67
CA PHE A 132 -4.52 -3.81 6.44
C PHE A 132 -5.53 -4.10 5.32
N LEU A 133 -5.84 -5.37 5.06
CA LEU A 133 -6.80 -5.75 4.01
C LEU A 133 -8.20 -5.21 4.29
N SER A 134 -8.65 -5.24 5.55
CA SER A 134 -9.97 -4.76 5.95
C SER A 134 -10.19 -3.27 5.68
N GLN A 135 -9.12 -2.46 5.72
CA GLN A 135 -9.20 -1.03 5.38
C GLN A 135 -9.57 -0.79 3.90
N TYR A 136 -9.45 -1.81 3.06
CA TYR A 136 -9.82 -1.79 1.65
C TYR A 136 -11.07 -2.63 1.36
N GLY A 137 -11.69 -3.21 2.40
CA GLY A 137 -12.82 -4.13 2.24
C GLY A 137 -12.44 -5.45 1.57
N ILE A 138 -11.18 -5.88 1.74
CA ILE A 138 -10.66 -7.14 1.19
C ILE A 138 -10.72 -8.21 2.29
N ASP A 139 -11.31 -9.37 1.97
CA ASP A 139 -11.32 -10.56 2.82
C ASP A 139 -10.11 -11.45 2.48
N ASP A 140 -9.46 -12.02 3.49
CA ASP A 140 -8.33 -12.93 3.30
C ASP A 140 -8.77 -14.37 2.98
N GLU A 141 -10.06 -14.69 3.09
CA GLU A 141 -10.63 -16.03 2.81
C GLU A 141 -9.86 -17.19 3.45
N GLY A 142 -9.21 -16.92 4.58
CA GLY A 142 -8.37 -17.89 5.29
C GLY A 142 -6.96 -18.09 4.69
N GLY A 143 -6.56 -17.27 3.72
CA GLY A 143 -5.27 -17.38 3.00
C GLY A 143 -4.01 -17.31 3.88
N PHE A 144 -4.13 -16.81 5.12
CA PHE A 144 -2.98 -16.71 6.04
C PHE A 144 -2.73 -17.94 6.93
N GLY A 145 -3.44 -19.04 6.70
CA GLY A 145 -3.23 -20.29 7.46
C GLY A 145 -1.79 -20.82 7.36
N ALA A 146 -1.15 -20.63 6.21
CA ALA A 146 0.24 -21.02 5.95
C ALA A 146 1.26 -20.32 6.87
N ILE A 147 0.98 -19.09 7.32
CA ILE A 147 1.83 -18.36 8.29
C ILE A 147 1.88 -19.10 9.62
N THR A 148 0.73 -19.56 10.11
CA THR A 148 0.63 -20.25 11.40
C THR A 148 1.33 -21.60 11.36
N SER A 149 1.22 -22.33 10.25
CA SER A 149 1.85 -23.64 10.05
C SER A 149 3.31 -23.56 9.57
N GLU A 150 3.85 -22.34 9.34
CA GLU A 150 5.19 -22.11 8.80
C GLU A 150 5.43 -22.88 7.49
N GLN A 151 4.47 -22.82 6.58
CA GLN A 151 4.53 -23.45 5.27
C GLN A 151 4.47 -22.40 4.17
N SER A 152 5.26 -22.60 3.11
CA SER A 152 5.13 -21.77 1.90
C SER A 152 3.84 -22.13 1.16
N ALA A 153 3.19 -21.12 0.60
CA ALA A 153 1.96 -21.25 -0.16
C ALA A 153 1.86 -20.17 -1.23
N ASP A 154 1.30 -20.52 -2.37
CA ASP A 154 0.97 -19.60 -3.45
C ASP A 154 -0.52 -19.67 -3.73
N GLY A 155 -1.12 -18.53 -4.05
CA GLY A 155 -2.53 -18.45 -4.41
C GLY A 155 -3.09 -17.04 -4.27
N PRO A 156 -4.31 -16.80 -4.73
CA PRO A 156 -4.94 -15.49 -4.55
C PRO A 156 -5.34 -15.29 -3.09
N ILE A 157 -5.15 -14.07 -2.60
CA ILE A 157 -5.72 -13.60 -1.33
C ILE A 157 -6.56 -12.37 -1.64
N GLY A 158 -7.86 -12.45 -1.37
CA GLY A 158 -8.80 -11.38 -1.71
C GLY A 158 -8.80 -11.02 -3.20
N GLY A 159 -8.47 -11.97 -4.08
CA GLY A 159 -8.43 -11.78 -5.53
C GLY A 159 -7.10 -11.24 -6.08
N ALA A 160 -6.11 -10.87 -5.26
CA ALA A 160 -4.77 -10.54 -5.76
C ALA A 160 -3.85 -11.76 -5.73
N PRO A 161 -2.96 -11.94 -6.73
CA PRO A 161 -1.92 -12.94 -6.67
C PRO A 161 -1.03 -12.70 -5.45
N ALA A 162 -0.87 -13.72 -4.61
CA ALA A 162 -0.08 -13.63 -3.39
C ALA A 162 0.82 -14.86 -3.23
N SER A 163 1.94 -14.67 -2.53
CA SER A 163 2.77 -15.77 -2.04
C SER A 163 3.07 -15.59 -0.55
N ILE A 164 3.21 -16.71 0.13
CA ILE A 164 3.74 -16.81 1.49
C ILE A 164 4.98 -17.67 1.38
N ASP A 165 6.14 -17.08 1.60
CA ASP A 165 7.43 -17.76 1.52
C ASP A 165 8.00 -17.93 2.92
N VAL A 166 8.35 -19.17 3.28
CA VAL A 166 9.02 -19.49 4.54
C VAL A 166 10.45 -19.88 4.24
N THR A 167 11.39 -19.04 4.68
CA THR A 167 12.82 -19.25 4.50
C THR A 167 13.55 -19.29 5.85
N LYS A 168 14.83 -19.59 5.85
CA LYS A 168 15.66 -19.52 7.04
C LYS A 168 16.57 -18.31 6.98
N GLY A 169 16.57 -17.52 8.03
CA GLY A 169 17.54 -16.46 8.25
C GLY A 169 18.95 -16.98 8.48
N ALA A 170 19.90 -16.08 8.58
CA ALA A 170 21.32 -16.42 8.82
C ALA A 170 21.52 -17.16 10.16
N ASP A 171 20.64 -16.97 11.12
CA ASP A 171 20.62 -17.65 12.42
C ASP A 171 19.85 -19.00 12.39
N GLY A 172 19.40 -19.43 11.21
CA GLY A 172 18.63 -20.66 10.99
C GLY A 172 17.16 -20.57 11.38
N ARG A 173 16.68 -19.39 11.84
CA ARG A 173 15.28 -19.19 12.28
C ARG A 173 14.38 -18.82 11.12
N PRO A 174 13.06 -19.09 11.23
CA PRO A 174 12.14 -18.78 10.14
C PRO A 174 12.01 -17.29 9.87
N ILE A 175 11.98 -16.96 8.59
CA ILE A 175 11.52 -15.68 8.04
C ILE A 175 10.33 -15.98 7.17
N ILE A 176 9.20 -15.35 7.46
CA ILE A 176 7.95 -15.50 6.71
C ILE A 176 7.72 -14.22 5.92
N THR A 177 7.67 -14.32 4.61
CA THR A 177 7.43 -13.20 3.71
C THR A 177 6.10 -13.37 3.01
N VAL A 178 5.21 -12.41 3.14
CA VAL A 178 3.94 -12.35 2.41
C VAL A 178 4.04 -11.28 1.34
N THR A 179 3.88 -11.69 0.10
CA THR A 179 3.92 -10.81 -1.06
C THR A 179 2.55 -10.76 -1.72
N PHE A 180 2.05 -9.55 -1.93
CA PHE A 180 0.88 -9.29 -2.77
C PHE A 180 1.36 -8.62 -4.05
N ASN A 181 1.00 -9.18 -5.20
CA ASN A 181 1.29 -8.60 -6.49
C ASN A 181 0.03 -7.93 -7.05
N ARG A 182 0.23 -6.80 -7.73
CA ARG A 182 -0.87 -6.11 -8.39
C ARG A 182 -1.51 -7.03 -9.43
N PRO A 183 -2.83 -7.23 -9.41
CA PRO A 183 -3.51 -7.97 -10.45
C PRO A 183 -3.23 -7.34 -11.82
N THR A 184 -2.65 -8.11 -12.74
CA THR A 184 -2.49 -7.68 -14.13
C THR A 184 -3.80 -7.95 -14.86
N GLY A 185 -4.54 -6.88 -15.10
CA GLY A 185 -5.81 -6.77 -15.82
C GLY A 185 -6.47 -8.05 -16.31
N THR A 186 -7.39 -8.57 -15.52
CA THR A 186 -8.62 -9.13 -16.04
C THR A 186 -9.71 -8.18 -15.57
N THR A 187 -10.32 -7.42 -16.49
CA THR A 187 -11.58 -6.73 -16.20
C THR A 187 -12.49 -7.74 -15.55
N PRO A 188 -13.06 -7.49 -14.35
CA PRO A 188 -14.02 -8.40 -13.77
C PRO A 188 -15.14 -8.55 -14.78
N VAL A 189 -15.30 -9.74 -15.34
CA VAL A 189 -16.49 -10.13 -16.08
C VAL A 189 -17.57 -10.24 -15.00
N PHE A 190 -18.32 -9.15 -14.79
CA PHE A 190 -19.56 -9.24 -14.04
C PHE A 190 -20.44 -10.23 -14.81
N PRO A 191 -20.89 -11.32 -14.17
CA PRO A 191 -21.87 -12.19 -14.81
C PRO A 191 -23.05 -11.33 -15.21
N ASP A 192 -23.36 -11.35 -16.48
CA ASP A 192 -24.52 -10.68 -17.09
C ASP A 192 -25.73 -11.05 -16.23
N GLN A 193 -26.31 -10.06 -15.55
CA GLN A 193 -27.55 -10.21 -14.82
C GLN A 193 -28.59 -10.46 -15.90
N GLY A 194 -28.78 -11.75 -16.23
CA GLY A 194 -29.69 -12.23 -17.23
C GLY A 194 -30.99 -11.44 -17.19
N GLN A 195 -31.20 -10.71 -18.25
CA GLN A 195 -32.42 -10.00 -18.56
C GLN A 195 -33.56 -11.02 -18.49
N ALA A 196 -34.33 -10.95 -17.40
CA ALA A 196 -35.55 -11.74 -17.28
C ALA A 196 -36.53 -11.24 -18.33
N ASP A 197 -36.53 -11.89 -19.48
CA ASP A 197 -37.54 -11.72 -20.51
C ASP A 197 -38.90 -12.12 -19.93
N GLY A 198 -39.60 -11.09 -19.51
CA GLY A 198 -41.01 -11.19 -19.19
C GLY A 198 -41.83 -11.39 -20.46
N ASN A 199 -41.94 -12.62 -20.94
CA ASN A 199 -42.94 -12.97 -21.89
C ASN A 199 -44.24 -13.35 -21.15
N ARG A 200 -45.17 -12.41 -21.11
CA ARG A 200 -46.59 -12.68 -20.82
C ARG A 200 -47.35 -12.66 -22.14
N ALA A 201 -47.74 -13.79 -22.62
CA ALA A 201 -48.89 -13.96 -23.52
C ALA A 201 -50.04 -14.52 -22.72
#